data_e2a434f392b39759b7e2329313081e10
#
_entry.id   e2a434f392b39759b7e2329313081e10
#
_cell.length_a   1.000
_cell.length_b   1.000
_cell.length_c   1.000
_cell.angle_alpha   90.00
_cell.angle_beta   90.00
_cell.angle_gamma   90.00
#
_symmetry.space_group_name_H-M   'P 1'
#
loop_
_entity.id
_entity.type
_entity.pdbx_description
1 polymer ?
#
loop_
_entity_poly.entity_id
_entity_poly.type
_entity_poly.pdbx_seq_one_letter_code
_entity_poly.pdbx_strand_id
1 'polypeptide(L)'
;MKKSLRFASAALALTLAAGCAMPAFAAGKSSFSKSETVYAVMNGDGSIKSTTVSEHLYSASGLANVTDKTTLTDIQNTESDAEFTQNGEELVWNTNDTDVYYKGNTDKALPIDVKVTYALDGQEAALEDIIGKSGHLTVTVNLKNNETGTVNVNGKDRTIVTPLITAVGVILGGDAANVTAEHGMIESAAKSSVAAFVTLPGVKDSLSGLLPDEVDSIEDYLQDTVTVEA
;
A
#
# COMPACT_ATOMS: atom_id res chain seq x y z
N MET A 1 -23.74 31.01 -18.29
CA MET A 1 -23.54 29.59 -18.47
C MET A 1 -22.65 29.12 -17.32
N LYS A 2 -23.22 28.43 -16.32
CA LYS A 2 -22.46 27.88 -15.17
C LYS A 2 -21.78 26.60 -15.65
N LYS A 3 -20.45 26.59 -15.80
CA LYS A 3 -19.67 25.40 -16.02
C LYS A 3 -19.64 24.65 -14.68
N SER A 4 -20.35 23.52 -14.59
CA SER A 4 -20.23 22.60 -13.48
C SER A 4 -18.84 21.94 -13.56
N LEU A 5 -17.94 22.29 -12.65
CA LEU A 5 -16.69 21.56 -12.45
C LEU A 5 -17.08 20.15 -11.94
N ARG A 6 -16.76 19.15 -12.73
CA ARG A 6 -16.80 17.76 -12.32
C ARG A 6 -15.41 17.43 -11.81
N PHE A 7 -15.22 17.44 -10.50
CA PHE A 7 -14.02 16.87 -9.92
C PHE A 7 -14.01 15.35 -10.16
N ALA A 8 -12.97 14.90 -10.84
CA ALA A 8 -12.65 13.48 -10.86
C ALA A 8 -12.31 13.06 -9.42
N SER A 9 -12.93 11.98 -8.96
CA SER A 9 -12.61 11.36 -7.68
C SER A 9 -11.09 11.20 -7.56
N ALA A 10 -10.49 11.79 -6.52
CA ALA A 10 -9.10 11.51 -6.20
C ALA A 10 -9.03 10.04 -5.82
N ALA A 11 -8.60 9.19 -6.75
CA ALA A 11 -8.30 7.80 -6.45
C ALA A 11 -6.89 7.78 -5.86
N LEU A 12 -6.79 7.64 -4.55
CA LEU A 12 -5.54 7.34 -3.89
C LEU A 12 -5.24 5.86 -4.16
N ALA A 13 -4.37 5.57 -5.10
CA ALA A 13 -3.90 4.21 -5.33
C ALA A 13 -2.64 4.00 -4.48
N LEU A 14 -2.80 3.40 -3.31
CA LEU A 14 -1.67 2.93 -2.51
C LEU A 14 -1.31 1.53 -3.01
N THR A 15 -0.21 1.40 -3.72
CA THR A 15 0.33 0.10 -4.12
C THR A 15 1.39 -0.29 -3.08
N LEU A 16 1.01 -1.10 -2.12
CA LEU A 16 1.93 -1.77 -1.21
C LEU A 16 2.53 -2.98 -1.94
N ALA A 17 3.62 -2.78 -2.64
CA ALA A 17 4.45 -3.88 -3.10
C ALA A 17 5.31 -4.36 -1.93
N ALA A 18 4.72 -5.06 -0.97
CA ALA A 18 5.46 -5.82 0.02
C ALA A 18 6.03 -7.06 -0.68
N GLY A 19 7.13 -6.87 -1.40
CA GLY A 19 7.93 -7.96 -1.95
C GLY A 19 8.65 -8.72 -0.82
N CYS A 20 7.91 -9.21 0.17
CA CYS A 20 8.37 -10.22 1.08
C CYS A 20 8.22 -11.57 0.39
N ALA A 21 9.21 -11.95 -0.42
CA ALA A 21 9.45 -13.37 -0.65
C ALA A 21 9.83 -13.98 0.71
N MET A 22 8.86 -14.14 1.59
CA MET A 22 8.98 -15.01 2.75
C MET A 22 8.94 -16.42 2.18
N PRO A 23 10.04 -17.20 2.22
CA PRO A 23 9.89 -18.62 2.01
C PRO A 23 8.94 -19.08 3.13
N ALA A 24 7.71 -19.42 2.77
CA ALA A 24 6.83 -20.13 3.68
C ALA A 24 7.50 -21.47 3.91
N PHE A 25 8.23 -21.59 5.03
CA PHE A 25 8.66 -22.87 5.56
C PHE A 25 7.42 -23.59 6.08
N ALA A 26 6.52 -23.98 5.18
CA ALA A 26 5.59 -25.04 5.46
C ALA A 26 6.43 -26.33 5.51
N ALA A 27 6.37 -27.03 6.64
CA ALA A 27 6.93 -28.35 6.77
C ALA A 27 6.21 -29.34 5.84
N GLY A 28 6.69 -29.43 4.63
CA GLY A 28 6.21 -30.23 3.51
C GLY A 28 6.79 -29.63 2.26
N LYS A 29 7.60 -30.36 1.51
CA LYS A 29 8.25 -29.89 0.29
C LYS A 29 7.24 -29.33 -0.70
N SER A 30 6.86 -28.08 -0.58
CA SER A 30 6.24 -27.38 -1.69
C SER A 30 7.33 -27.13 -2.74
N SER A 31 7.17 -27.71 -3.90
CA SER A 31 8.12 -27.61 -5.02
C SER A 31 7.98 -26.29 -5.78
N PHE A 32 7.31 -25.29 -5.23
CA PHE A 32 7.03 -24.01 -5.88
C PHE A 32 7.27 -22.82 -4.97
N SER A 33 7.48 -21.67 -5.57
CA SER A 33 7.54 -20.37 -4.93
C SER A 33 6.20 -19.66 -5.05
N LYS A 34 5.89 -18.80 -4.07
CA LYS A 34 4.67 -18.00 -4.03
C LYS A 34 5.03 -16.53 -3.85
N SER A 35 4.43 -15.65 -4.66
CA SER A 35 4.47 -14.21 -4.42
C SER A 35 3.05 -13.67 -4.27
N GLU A 36 2.90 -12.67 -3.41
CA GLU A 36 1.62 -12.07 -3.06
C GLU A 36 1.66 -10.57 -3.30
N THR A 37 0.59 -10.03 -3.89
CA THR A 37 0.37 -8.58 -4.00
C THR A 37 -1.01 -8.24 -3.46
N VAL A 38 -1.07 -7.33 -2.50
CA VAL A 38 -2.32 -6.90 -1.87
C VAL A 38 -2.76 -5.57 -2.46
N TYR A 39 -4.01 -5.50 -2.90
CA TYR A 39 -4.66 -4.30 -3.41
C TYR A 39 -5.78 -3.90 -2.46
N ALA A 40 -5.71 -2.72 -1.89
CA ALA A 40 -6.78 -2.16 -1.08
C ALA A 40 -7.42 -0.96 -1.79
N VAL A 41 -8.73 -0.96 -1.87
CA VAL A 41 -9.50 0.22 -2.25
C VAL A 41 -9.95 0.92 -0.97
N MET A 42 -9.69 2.20 -0.89
CA MET A 42 -10.00 3.01 0.29
C MET A 42 -11.02 4.10 -0.03
N ASN A 43 -11.71 4.56 0.99
CA ASN A 43 -12.51 5.78 0.95
C ASN A 43 -11.60 7.01 1.00
N GLY A 44 -12.16 8.21 0.80
CA GLY A 44 -11.39 9.44 0.79
C GLY A 44 -10.66 9.76 2.11
N ASP A 45 -11.12 9.19 3.22
CA ASP A 45 -10.51 9.33 4.56
C ASP A 45 -9.41 8.30 4.86
N GLY A 46 -9.15 7.36 3.93
CA GLY A 46 -8.19 6.27 4.10
C GLY A 46 -8.77 4.99 4.68
N SER A 47 -10.04 4.97 5.09
CA SER A 47 -10.70 3.74 5.55
C SER A 47 -10.84 2.71 4.42
N ILE A 48 -10.60 1.43 4.75
CA ILE A 48 -10.62 0.34 3.75
C ILE A 48 -12.06 0.06 3.31
N LYS A 49 -12.27 0.03 1.99
CA LYS A 49 -13.54 -0.37 1.37
C LYS A 49 -13.52 -1.85 0.94
N SER A 50 -12.42 -2.31 0.39
CA SER A 50 -12.22 -3.71 -0.02
C SER A 50 -10.74 -4.01 -0.17
N THR A 51 -10.37 -5.27 0.09
CA THR A 51 -9.01 -5.75 -0.10
C THR A 51 -9.04 -6.99 -0.98
N THR A 52 -8.24 -6.97 -2.04
CA THR A 52 -8.05 -8.09 -2.97
C THR A 52 -6.57 -8.48 -2.96
N VAL A 53 -6.30 -9.76 -2.89
CA VAL A 53 -4.96 -10.32 -2.95
C VAL A 53 -4.78 -11.02 -4.29
N SER A 54 -3.69 -10.72 -4.97
CA SER A 54 -3.25 -11.44 -6.17
C SER A 54 -2.06 -12.33 -5.82
N GLU A 55 -2.17 -13.58 -6.16
CA GLU A 55 -1.19 -14.63 -5.88
C GLU A 55 -0.58 -15.14 -7.17
N HIS A 56 0.72 -15.35 -7.16
CA HIS A 56 1.47 -15.98 -8.25
C HIS A 56 2.25 -17.17 -7.70
N LEU A 57 1.90 -18.35 -8.18
CA LEU A 57 2.62 -19.61 -7.88
C LEU A 57 3.48 -19.96 -9.08
N TYR A 58 4.77 -20.22 -8.85
CA TYR A 58 5.72 -20.46 -9.92
C TYR A 58 6.83 -21.45 -9.51
N SER A 59 7.38 -22.12 -10.50
CA SER A 59 8.53 -23.01 -10.31
C SER A 59 9.41 -23.03 -11.56
N ALA A 60 10.71 -22.96 -11.38
CA ALA A 60 11.66 -23.05 -12.48
C ALA A 60 11.62 -24.40 -13.21
N SER A 61 11.06 -25.45 -12.59
CA SER A 61 10.88 -26.80 -13.17
C SER A 61 9.48 -27.04 -13.73
N GLY A 62 8.64 -26.01 -13.80
CA GLY A 62 7.21 -26.12 -14.09
C GLY A 62 6.38 -26.52 -12.86
N LEU A 63 5.07 -26.36 -12.96
CA LEU A 63 4.11 -26.73 -11.93
C LEU A 63 3.23 -27.86 -12.40
N ALA A 64 3.33 -29.03 -11.77
CA ALA A 64 2.44 -30.16 -12.02
C ALA A 64 1.58 -30.40 -10.76
N ASN A 65 0.27 -30.13 -10.85
CA ASN A 65 -0.71 -30.36 -9.78
C ASN A 65 -0.30 -29.75 -8.42
N VAL A 66 -0.51 -28.45 -8.28
CA VAL A 66 -0.10 -27.70 -7.09
C VAL A 66 -1.23 -27.65 -6.07
N THR A 67 -0.90 -27.91 -4.81
CA THR A 67 -1.78 -27.62 -3.67
C THR A 67 -1.25 -26.40 -2.93
N ASP A 68 -2.04 -25.35 -2.91
CA ASP A 68 -1.78 -24.13 -2.17
C ASP A 68 -2.72 -24.02 -0.97
N LYS A 69 -2.32 -23.26 0.06
CA LYS A 69 -3.17 -22.94 1.20
C LYS A 69 -3.48 -21.46 1.22
N THR A 70 -4.75 -21.14 1.26
CA THR A 70 -5.22 -19.75 1.29
C THR A 70 -6.45 -19.59 2.18
N THR A 71 -6.57 -18.43 2.80
CA THR A 71 -7.79 -17.99 3.51
C THR A 71 -8.62 -17.01 2.69
N LEU A 72 -8.22 -16.78 1.42
CA LEU A 72 -8.94 -15.88 0.52
C LEU A 72 -10.31 -16.44 0.15
N THR A 73 -11.25 -15.55 -0.10
CA THR A 73 -12.60 -15.85 -0.58
C THR A 73 -12.77 -15.38 -2.03
N ASP A 74 -13.82 -15.84 -2.71
CA ASP A 74 -14.14 -15.44 -4.09
C ASP A 74 -12.96 -15.63 -5.06
N ILE A 75 -12.32 -16.80 -4.98
CA ILE A 75 -11.12 -17.14 -5.75
C ILE A 75 -11.43 -17.11 -7.26
N GLN A 76 -10.58 -16.42 -8.02
CA GLN A 76 -10.66 -16.33 -9.47
C GLN A 76 -9.26 -16.58 -10.08
N ASN A 77 -9.18 -17.52 -11.02
CA ASN A 77 -8.01 -17.66 -11.89
C ASN A 77 -7.95 -16.44 -12.83
N THR A 78 -6.79 -15.84 -13.01
CA THR A 78 -6.67 -14.57 -13.75
C THR A 78 -5.94 -14.68 -15.09
N GLU A 79 -5.07 -15.67 -15.27
CA GLU A 79 -4.19 -15.72 -16.46
C GLU A 79 -4.08 -17.08 -17.13
N SER A 80 -4.70 -18.12 -16.59
CA SER A 80 -4.62 -19.47 -17.17
C SER A 80 -5.99 -20.13 -17.22
N ASP A 81 -6.11 -21.21 -18.02
CA ASP A 81 -7.29 -22.07 -18.06
C ASP A 81 -7.24 -23.20 -17.01
N ALA A 82 -6.27 -23.15 -16.09
CA ALA A 82 -6.12 -24.16 -15.05
C ALA A 82 -7.37 -24.18 -14.14
N GLU A 83 -7.97 -25.34 -14.01
CA GLU A 83 -9.07 -25.56 -13.08
C GLU A 83 -8.54 -25.79 -11.67
N PHE A 84 -9.32 -25.43 -10.66
CA PHE A 84 -9.01 -25.73 -9.27
C PHE A 84 -10.20 -26.31 -8.53
N THR A 85 -9.91 -27.06 -7.48
CA THR A 85 -10.86 -27.49 -6.46
C THR A 85 -10.49 -26.89 -5.13
N GLN A 86 -11.49 -26.36 -4.40
CA GLN A 86 -11.29 -25.81 -3.07
C GLN A 86 -11.90 -26.72 -2.01
N ASN A 87 -11.07 -27.09 -1.02
CA ASN A 87 -11.47 -27.84 0.16
C ASN A 87 -11.03 -27.08 1.42
N GLY A 88 -11.93 -26.24 1.95
CA GLY A 88 -11.58 -25.32 3.05
C GLY A 88 -10.50 -24.33 2.60
N GLU A 89 -9.36 -24.35 3.25
CA GLU A 89 -8.20 -23.49 2.92
C GLU A 89 -7.28 -24.07 1.83
N GLU A 90 -7.52 -25.30 1.39
CA GLU A 90 -6.69 -25.92 0.36
C GLU A 90 -7.27 -25.68 -1.04
N LEU A 91 -6.42 -25.12 -1.93
CA LEU A 91 -6.67 -24.99 -3.36
C LEU A 91 -5.81 -26.00 -4.10
N VAL A 92 -6.44 -26.97 -4.76
CA VAL A 92 -5.76 -27.94 -5.61
C VAL A 92 -5.90 -27.50 -7.06
N TRP A 93 -4.79 -27.06 -7.65
CA TRP A 93 -4.70 -26.60 -9.04
C TRP A 93 -4.29 -27.75 -9.97
N ASN A 94 -5.04 -27.90 -11.04
CA ASN A 94 -4.70 -28.83 -12.11
C ASN A 94 -3.94 -28.06 -13.19
N THR A 95 -2.62 -28.03 -13.08
CA THR A 95 -1.74 -27.28 -13.97
C THR A 95 -1.10 -28.18 -15.00
N ASN A 96 -0.80 -27.60 -16.17
CA ASN A 96 -0.07 -28.25 -17.25
C ASN A 96 1.33 -27.65 -17.40
N ASP A 97 2.13 -27.71 -16.33
CA ASP A 97 3.48 -27.13 -16.25
C ASP A 97 3.55 -25.61 -16.43
N THR A 98 2.41 -24.90 -16.20
CA THR A 98 2.33 -23.44 -16.27
C THR A 98 2.23 -22.82 -14.90
N ASP A 99 2.68 -21.59 -14.75
CA ASP A 99 2.46 -20.79 -13.57
C ASP A 99 0.97 -20.57 -13.31
N VAL A 100 0.61 -20.39 -12.04
CA VAL A 100 -0.76 -20.12 -11.61
C VAL A 100 -0.85 -18.70 -11.10
N TYR A 101 -1.82 -17.94 -11.64
CA TYR A 101 -2.17 -16.61 -11.20
C TYR A 101 -3.62 -16.62 -10.76
N TYR A 102 -3.87 -16.27 -9.50
CA TYR A 102 -5.22 -16.16 -9.00
C TYR A 102 -5.38 -14.96 -8.08
N LYS A 103 -6.60 -14.53 -7.87
CA LYS A 103 -6.93 -13.48 -6.91
C LYS A 103 -8.10 -13.91 -6.03
N GLY A 104 -8.19 -13.29 -4.88
CA GLY A 104 -9.32 -13.45 -3.97
C GLY A 104 -9.44 -12.25 -3.02
N ASN A 105 -10.52 -12.22 -2.27
CA ASN A 105 -10.78 -11.17 -1.29
C ASN A 105 -10.30 -11.59 0.10
N THR A 106 -9.96 -10.61 0.94
CA THR A 106 -9.58 -10.84 2.33
C THR A 106 -10.07 -9.71 3.23
N ASP A 107 -10.40 -10.06 4.48
CA ASP A 107 -10.70 -9.10 5.55
C ASP A 107 -9.52 -8.92 6.51
N LYS A 108 -8.35 -9.50 6.20
CA LYS A 108 -7.15 -9.30 7.02
C LYS A 108 -6.74 -7.85 7.03
N ALA A 109 -6.36 -7.34 8.20
CA ALA A 109 -5.82 -6.01 8.34
C ALA A 109 -4.54 -5.84 7.51
N LEU A 110 -4.37 -4.65 6.95
CA LEU A 110 -3.13 -4.28 6.27
C LEU A 110 -2.01 -4.04 7.28
N PRO A 111 -0.74 -4.23 6.89
CA PRO A 111 0.41 -3.94 7.74
C PRO A 111 0.59 -2.44 8.00
N ILE A 112 -0.06 -1.60 7.19
CA ILE A 112 -0.06 -0.13 7.31
C ILE A 112 -1.50 0.37 7.39
N ASP A 113 -1.80 1.19 8.42
CA ASP A 113 -3.00 2.00 8.45
C ASP A 113 -2.75 3.31 7.69
N VAL A 114 -3.73 3.74 6.93
CA VAL A 114 -3.70 5.00 6.18
C VAL A 114 -4.86 5.87 6.67
N LYS A 115 -4.54 7.13 7.04
CA LYS A 115 -5.55 8.13 7.34
C LYS A 115 -5.31 9.36 6.48
N VAL A 116 -6.33 9.80 5.76
CA VAL A 116 -6.28 11.00 4.94
C VAL A 116 -7.15 12.08 5.55
N THR A 117 -6.60 13.27 5.70
CA THR A 117 -7.33 14.45 6.17
C THR A 117 -7.17 15.59 5.18
N TYR A 118 -8.16 16.45 5.16
CA TYR A 118 -8.22 17.59 4.25
C TYR A 118 -8.44 18.89 5.04
N ALA A 119 -7.84 19.97 4.57
CA ALA A 119 -8.17 21.31 5.03
C ALA A 119 -8.35 22.24 3.83
N LEU A 120 -9.30 23.16 3.92
CA LEU A 120 -9.51 24.24 2.96
C LEU A 120 -9.35 25.58 3.69
N ASP A 121 -8.44 26.43 3.21
CA ASP A 121 -8.09 27.70 3.85
C ASP A 121 -7.70 27.53 5.34
N GLY A 122 -7.00 26.42 5.64
CA GLY A 122 -6.55 26.09 7.00
C GLY A 122 -7.64 25.52 7.93
N GLN A 123 -8.86 25.31 7.43
CA GLN A 123 -9.95 24.70 8.20
C GLN A 123 -10.14 23.23 7.80
N GLU A 124 -10.04 22.32 8.76
CA GLU A 124 -10.30 20.90 8.52
C GLU A 124 -11.74 20.70 8.03
N ALA A 125 -11.89 19.88 6.99
CA ALA A 125 -13.18 19.61 6.38
C ALA A 125 -13.23 18.19 5.81
N ALA A 126 -14.42 17.62 5.70
CA ALA A 126 -14.63 16.37 5.00
C ALA A 126 -14.42 16.57 3.48
N LEU A 127 -14.01 15.50 2.78
CA LEU A 127 -13.78 15.57 1.33
C LEU A 127 -15.03 16.05 0.58
N GLU A 128 -16.20 15.61 0.98
CA GLU A 128 -17.49 15.97 0.37
C GLU A 128 -17.79 17.46 0.49
N ASP A 129 -17.31 18.10 1.57
CA ASP A 129 -17.55 19.50 1.86
C ASP A 129 -16.63 20.44 1.05
N ILE A 130 -15.52 19.94 0.55
CA ILE A 130 -14.56 20.73 -0.23
C ILE A 130 -14.71 20.55 -1.74
N ILE A 131 -15.38 19.49 -2.19
CA ILE A 131 -15.61 19.24 -3.61
C ILE A 131 -16.35 20.43 -4.26
N GLY A 132 -15.73 20.98 -5.32
CA GLY A 132 -16.27 22.11 -6.07
C GLY A 132 -16.05 23.49 -5.42
N LYS A 133 -15.35 23.57 -4.32
CA LYS A 133 -14.91 24.83 -3.71
C LYS A 133 -13.55 25.26 -4.26
N SER A 134 -13.25 26.53 -4.12
CA SER A 134 -11.94 27.10 -4.41
C SER A 134 -11.34 27.64 -3.12
N GLY A 135 -10.04 27.51 -2.95
CA GLY A 135 -9.31 27.94 -1.77
C GLY A 135 -7.96 27.24 -1.71
N HIS A 136 -7.20 27.48 -0.66
CA HIS A 136 -5.95 26.77 -0.42
C HIS A 136 -6.26 25.38 0.18
N LEU A 137 -6.01 24.35 -0.62
CA LEU A 137 -6.23 22.95 -0.22
C LEU A 137 -4.96 22.36 0.41
N THR A 138 -5.10 21.74 1.56
CA THR A 138 -4.08 20.88 2.18
C THR A 138 -4.59 19.46 2.24
N VAL A 139 -3.84 18.51 1.71
CA VAL A 139 -4.08 17.07 1.82
C VAL A 139 -2.98 16.45 2.65
N THR A 140 -3.34 15.83 3.75
CA THR A 140 -2.38 15.16 4.65
C THR A 140 -2.66 13.67 4.69
N VAL A 141 -1.65 12.85 4.42
CA VAL A 141 -1.70 11.39 4.50
C VAL A 141 -0.84 10.94 5.66
N ASN A 142 -1.47 10.35 6.67
CA ASN A 142 -0.80 9.76 7.82
C ASN A 142 -0.70 8.26 7.63
N LEU A 143 0.47 7.71 7.86
CA LEU A 143 0.82 6.31 7.71
C LEU A 143 1.22 5.75 9.07
N LYS A 144 0.65 4.64 9.47
CA LYS A 144 1.02 3.94 10.69
C LYS A 144 1.39 2.50 10.38
N ASN A 145 2.63 2.16 10.62
CA ASN A 145 3.12 0.79 10.48
C ASN A 145 2.72 -0.03 11.73
N ASN A 146 1.98 -1.11 11.51
CA ASN A 146 1.48 -2.00 12.56
C ASN A 146 2.34 -3.27 12.72
N GLU A 147 3.31 -3.50 11.82
CA GLU A 147 4.20 -4.65 11.88
C GLU A 147 5.35 -4.39 12.85
N THR A 148 5.20 -4.85 14.07
CA THR A 148 6.18 -4.62 15.14
C THR A 148 6.82 -5.93 15.62
N GLY A 149 8.07 -5.82 16.07
CA GLY A 149 8.81 -6.90 16.72
C GLY A 149 9.56 -6.37 17.94
N THR A 150 10.00 -7.27 18.81
CA THR A 150 10.84 -6.94 19.96
C THR A 150 12.24 -7.45 19.73
N VAL A 151 13.23 -6.57 19.90
CA VAL A 151 14.67 -6.90 19.83
C VAL A 151 15.37 -6.50 21.12
N ASN A 152 16.35 -7.29 21.52
CA ASN A 152 17.20 -6.95 22.68
C ASN A 152 18.42 -6.16 22.19
N VAL A 153 18.52 -4.91 22.63
CA VAL A 153 19.66 -4.03 22.34
C VAL A 153 20.37 -3.68 23.64
N ASN A 154 21.60 -4.11 23.79
CA ASN A 154 22.42 -3.87 24.99
C ASN A 154 21.73 -4.28 26.31
N GLY A 155 21.02 -5.43 26.32
CA GLY A 155 20.34 -5.95 27.50
C GLY A 155 18.98 -5.30 27.80
N LYS A 156 18.46 -4.45 26.91
CA LYS A 156 17.12 -3.85 27.01
C LYS A 156 16.28 -4.26 25.81
N ASP A 157 15.08 -4.70 26.09
CA ASP A 157 14.10 -4.99 25.03
C ASP A 157 13.55 -3.68 24.46
N ARG A 158 13.54 -3.59 23.13
CA ARG A 158 13.00 -2.46 22.37
C ARG A 158 11.98 -2.98 21.37
N THR A 159 10.88 -2.28 21.25
CA THR A 159 9.93 -2.49 20.14
C THR A 159 10.45 -1.75 18.91
N ILE A 160 10.53 -2.45 17.82
CA ILE A 160 10.88 -1.90 16.50
C ILE A 160 9.78 -2.24 15.51
N VAL A 161 9.65 -1.46 14.46
CA VAL A 161 8.78 -1.82 13.33
C VAL A 161 9.57 -2.63 12.30
N THR A 162 8.88 -3.53 11.58
CA THR A 162 9.40 -4.11 10.35
C THR A 162 9.46 -3.01 9.29
N PRO A 163 10.62 -2.67 8.72
CA PRO A 163 10.70 -1.61 7.73
C PRO A 163 9.87 -1.96 6.48
N LEU A 164 8.91 -1.11 6.15
CA LEU A 164 8.07 -1.22 4.96
C LEU A 164 8.31 0.01 4.08
N ILE A 165 8.89 -0.20 2.90
CA ILE A 165 9.05 0.90 1.93
C ILE A 165 7.66 1.25 1.40
N THR A 166 7.24 2.48 1.64
CA THR A 166 5.93 2.98 1.25
C THR A 166 6.09 4.10 0.23
N ALA A 167 5.47 3.96 -0.93
CA ALA A 167 5.36 5.01 -1.93
C ALA A 167 3.95 5.61 -1.88
N VAL A 168 3.84 6.93 -1.73
CA VAL A 168 2.57 7.64 -1.72
C VAL A 168 2.53 8.57 -2.94
N GLY A 169 1.44 8.49 -3.70
CA GLY A 169 1.19 9.39 -4.82
C GLY A 169 -0.12 10.15 -4.59
N VAL A 170 -0.08 11.48 -4.57
CA VAL A 170 -1.26 12.33 -4.53
C VAL A 170 -1.44 12.98 -5.90
N ILE A 171 -2.57 12.71 -6.55
CA ILE A 171 -2.89 13.22 -7.87
C ILE A 171 -3.94 14.33 -7.73
N LEU A 172 -3.58 15.53 -8.14
CA LEU A 172 -4.46 16.70 -8.18
C LEU A 172 -4.86 16.99 -9.61
N GLY A 173 -6.12 17.42 -9.82
CA GLY A 173 -6.62 17.80 -11.15
C GLY A 173 -5.94 19.04 -11.70
N GLY A 174 -6.10 19.29 -13.01
CA GLY A 174 -5.44 20.39 -13.71
C GLY A 174 -5.87 21.80 -13.31
N ASP A 175 -6.88 21.93 -12.44
CA ASP A 175 -7.29 23.20 -11.86
C ASP A 175 -6.51 23.55 -10.57
N ALA A 176 -5.72 22.59 -10.04
CA ALA A 176 -4.80 22.82 -8.94
C ALA A 176 -3.60 23.65 -9.41
N ALA A 177 -3.28 24.71 -8.68
CA ALA A 177 -2.19 25.62 -9.00
C ALA A 177 -1.23 25.71 -7.79
N ASN A 178 0.03 26.04 -8.07
CA ASN A 178 1.05 26.22 -7.03
C ASN A 178 1.23 25.00 -6.12
N VAL A 179 1.11 23.80 -6.68
CA VAL A 179 1.24 22.55 -5.91
C VAL A 179 2.61 22.48 -5.25
N THR A 180 2.62 22.26 -3.96
CA THR A 180 3.82 22.06 -3.14
C THR A 180 3.75 20.75 -2.35
N ALA A 181 4.89 20.16 -2.06
CA ALA A 181 5.01 18.91 -1.31
C ALA A 181 6.35 18.91 -0.59
N GLU A 182 6.32 19.10 0.73
CA GLU A 182 7.54 19.02 1.53
C GLU A 182 8.07 17.58 1.51
N HIS A 183 9.36 17.39 1.25
CA HIS A 183 10.01 16.08 1.08
C HIS A 183 9.43 15.20 -0.03
N GLY A 184 8.61 15.75 -0.92
CA GLY A 184 8.03 15.06 -2.06
C GLY A 184 8.59 15.57 -3.40
N MET A 185 8.46 14.75 -4.42
CA MET A 185 8.72 15.13 -5.80
C MET A 185 7.39 15.53 -6.46
N ILE A 186 7.40 16.65 -7.20
CA ILE A 186 6.22 17.10 -7.93
C ILE A 186 6.49 17.00 -9.42
N GLU A 187 5.57 16.36 -10.12
CA GLU A 187 5.53 16.36 -11.59
C GLU A 187 4.18 16.87 -12.05
N SER A 188 4.21 17.91 -12.90
CA SER A 188 3.01 18.56 -13.40
C SER A 188 2.88 18.37 -14.90
N ALA A 189 1.71 17.97 -15.34
CA ALA A 189 1.29 17.87 -16.74
C ALA A 189 0.06 18.75 -16.96
N ALA A 190 -0.34 18.95 -18.22
CA ALA A 190 -1.40 19.89 -18.60
C ALA A 190 -2.77 19.64 -17.93
N LYS A 191 -3.01 18.43 -17.38
CA LYS A 191 -4.30 18.03 -16.80
C LYS A 191 -4.22 17.53 -15.36
N SER A 192 -3.04 17.42 -14.78
CA SER A 192 -2.85 16.93 -13.41
C SER A 192 -1.46 17.26 -12.89
N SER A 193 -1.35 17.40 -11.59
CA SER A 193 -0.07 17.39 -10.86
C SER A 193 -0.02 16.16 -9.97
N VAL A 194 1.14 15.51 -9.90
CA VAL A 194 1.39 14.36 -9.05
C VAL A 194 2.46 14.74 -8.06
N ALA A 195 2.13 14.65 -6.77
CA ALA A 195 3.12 14.70 -5.70
C ALA A 195 3.43 13.28 -5.26
N ALA A 196 4.69 12.87 -5.32
CA ALA A 196 5.15 11.54 -5.01
C ALA A 196 6.15 11.55 -3.85
N PHE A 197 5.96 10.61 -2.93
CA PHE A 197 6.78 10.45 -1.73
C PHE A 197 7.24 9.00 -1.61
N VAL A 198 8.40 8.79 -1.02
CA VAL A 198 8.87 7.48 -0.59
C VAL A 198 9.22 7.59 0.89
N THR A 199 8.67 6.71 1.72
CA THR A 199 8.87 6.78 3.17
C THR A 199 8.94 5.39 3.81
N LEU A 200 9.39 5.35 5.06
CA LEU A 200 9.56 4.15 5.90
C LEU A 200 8.81 4.39 7.22
N PRO A 201 7.48 4.26 7.26
CA PRO A 201 6.68 4.60 8.43
C PRO A 201 7.09 3.85 9.71
N GLY A 202 7.21 4.58 10.83
CA GLY A 202 7.56 4.05 12.15
C GLY A 202 9.06 3.73 12.34
N VAL A 203 9.87 3.83 11.29
CA VAL A 203 11.31 3.52 11.39
C VAL A 203 12.05 4.59 12.21
N LYS A 204 11.64 5.86 12.12
CA LYS A 204 12.24 6.95 12.92
C LYS A 204 12.17 6.65 14.41
N ASP A 205 11.02 6.24 14.90
CA ASP A 205 10.82 5.88 16.31
C ASP A 205 11.65 4.67 16.72
N SER A 206 11.75 3.67 15.83
CA SER A 206 12.56 2.46 16.07
C SER A 206 14.05 2.78 16.21
N LEU A 207 14.53 3.79 15.49
CA LEU A 207 15.91 4.24 15.48
C LEU A 207 16.22 5.33 16.53
N SER A 208 15.20 5.84 17.22
CA SER A 208 15.35 6.93 18.21
C SER A 208 16.43 6.61 19.25
N GLY A 209 17.39 7.53 19.38
CA GLY A 209 18.55 7.41 20.27
C GLY A 209 19.61 6.38 19.82
N LEU A 210 19.53 5.88 18.59
CA LEU A 210 20.54 5.01 17.97
C LEU A 210 21.26 5.71 16.83
N LEU A 211 20.64 6.71 16.21
CA LEU A 211 21.26 7.49 15.14
C LEU A 211 22.19 8.56 15.73
N PRO A 212 23.37 8.78 15.14
CA PRO A 212 24.17 9.96 15.42
C PRO A 212 23.39 11.23 15.04
N ASP A 213 23.62 12.33 15.75
CA ASP A 213 22.99 13.64 15.51
C ASP A 213 23.27 14.23 14.09
N GLU A 214 24.14 13.59 13.31
CA GLU A 214 24.61 14.04 12.01
C GLU A 214 23.92 13.36 10.81
N VAL A 215 22.86 12.56 11.02
CA VAL A 215 22.20 11.79 9.95
C VAL A 215 20.95 12.50 9.42
N ASP A 216 21.07 13.78 9.10
CA ASP A 216 19.95 14.59 8.55
C ASP A 216 19.44 14.07 7.19
N SER A 217 20.31 13.42 6.40
CA SER A 217 20.01 13.05 5.02
C SER A 217 19.00 11.92 4.85
N ILE A 218 18.71 11.11 5.88
CA ILE A 218 17.71 10.04 5.81
C ILE A 218 16.37 10.45 6.44
N GLU A 219 16.31 11.55 7.17
CA GLU A 219 15.09 11.99 7.84
C GLU A 219 13.94 12.24 6.86
N ASP A 220 14.25 12.70 5.63
CA ASP A 220 13.27 12.91 4.57
C ASP A 220 12.51 11.64 4.17
N TYR A 221 13.13 10.46 4.38
CA TYR A 221 12.52 9.15 4.09
C TYR A 221 11.91 8.49 5.32
N LEU A 222 12.01 9.11 6.49
CA LEU A 222 11.49 8.54 7.74
C LEU A 222 10.19 9.21 8.20
N GLN A 223 9.45 9.81 7.28
CA GLN A 223 8.22 10.53 7.58
C GLN A 223 7.04 9.56 7.72
N ASP A 224 6.26 9.73 8.79
CA ASP A 224 4.97 9.03 8.98
C ASP A 224 3.80 9.83 8.39
N THR A 225 4.06 11.07 8.03
CA THR A 225 3.06 11.99 7.49
C THR A 225 3.62 12.69 6.27
N VAL A 226 2.85 12.70 5.20
CA VAL A 226 3.16 13.47 3.99
C VAL A 226 2.05 14.46 3.70
N THR A 227 2.42 15.66 3.23
CA THR A 227 1.48 16.75 3.00
C THR A 227 1.65 17.33 1.61
N VAL A 228 0.53 17.61 0.95
CA VAL A 228 0.46 18.30 -0.34
C VAL A 228 -0.44 19.51 -0.20
N GLU A 229 0.01 20.63 -0.72
CA GLU A 229 -0.75 21.88 -0.75
C GLU A 229 -0.97 22.35 -2.20
N ALA A 230 -2.11 22.99 -2.46
CA ALA A 230 -2.48 23.48 -3.80
C ALA A 230 -3.39 24.73 -3.72
#